data_81831e0cd10a3fea0fd8b3f07b773adc
#
_entry.id   81831e0cd10a3fea0fd8b3f07b773adc
#
_cell.length_a   1.000
_cell.length_b   1.000
_cell.length_c   1.000
_cell.angle_alpha   90.00
_cell.angle_beta   90.00
_cell.angle_gamma   90.00
#
_symmetry.space_group_name_H-M   'P 1'
#
loop_
_entity.id
_entity.type
_entity.pdbx_description
1 polymer ?
#
loop_
_entity_poly.entity_id
_entity_poly.type
_entity_poly.pdbx_seq_one_letter_code
_entity_poly.pdbx_strand_id
1 'polypeptide(L)'
;MKKIYLLLIFTFFNSVIANAQVVGTEIGDIAPEIDLPNTKGENIALTSLRGSLVLVDFWASWCGPCIKEQPLLLKLHNAYPEKLSVYGVSMDTKKPLWTAAIAKAKLPWINVSDLKYWTSPVVGDYMLQSVPLNFLVDKNGIIIAKNIHGKALEDKINSLLQ
;
A
#
# COMPACT_ATOMS: atom_id res chain seq x y z
N MET A 1 -50.14 -13.30 53.06
CA MET A 1 -49.45 -14.01 51.94
C MET A 1 -48.80 -12.96 51.03
N LYS A 2 -47.46 -12.68 51.15
CA LYS A 2 -46.72 -11.71 50.34
C LYS A 2 -46.13 -12.42 49.11
N LYS A 3 -46.60 -12.04 47.93
CA LYS A 3 -46.03 -12.55 46.68
C LYS A 3 -44.73 -11.77 46.36
N ILE A 4 -43.59 -12.46 46.39
CA ILE A 4 -42.29 -11.94 45.99
C ILE A 4 -42.21 -12.12 44.47
N TYR A 5 -42.20 -11.00 43.71
CA TYR A 5 -41.90 -10.99 42.27
C TYR A 5 -40.39 -10.94 42.08
N LEU A 6 -39.80 -12.04 41.64
CA LEU A 6 -38.40 -12.13 41.27
C LEU A 6 -38.22 -11.52 39.86
N LEU A 7 -37.73 -10.30 39.82
CA LEU A 7 -37.36 -9.63 38.55
C LEU A 7 -36.01 -10.19 38.06
N LEU A 8 -36.08 -11.08 37.07
CA LEU A 8 -34.90 -11.53 36.34
C LEU A 8 -34.42 -10.41 35.37
N ILE A 9 -33.39 -9.69 35.79
CA ILE A 9 -32.68 -8.73 34.93
C ILE A 9 -31.78 -9.54 34.00
N PHE A 10 -32.21 -9.66 32.74
CA PHE A 10 -31.43 -10.27 31.67
C PHE A 10 -30.45 -9.20 31.14
N THR A 11 -29.24 -9.16 31.69
CA THR A 11 -28.18 -8.29 31.16
C THR A 11 -27.66 -8.87 29.83
N PHE A 12 -28.07 -8.26 28.71
CA PHE A 12 -27.48 -8.52 27.40
C PHE A 12 -26.03 -8.03 27.40
N PHE A 13 -25.10 -8.95 27.58
CA PHE A 13 -23.67 -8.68 27.38
C PHE A 13 -23.42 -8.62 25.89
N ASN A 14 -23.47 -7.41 25.30
CA ASN A 14 -22.99 -7.19 23.93
C ASN A 14 -21.48 -7.37 23.90
N SER A 15 -21.02 -8.58 23.56
CA SER A 15 -19.60 -8.82 23.26
C SER A 15 -19.24 -8.09 21.95
N VAL A 16 -18.63 -6.93 22.08
CA VAL A 16 -17.95 -6.28 20.96
C VAL A 16 -16.76 -7.16 20.63
N ILE A 17 -16.87 -7.96 19.56
CA ILE A 17 -15.73 -8.69 18.99
C ILE A 17 -14.86 -7.61 18.36
N ALA A 18 -13.83 -7.15 19.06
CA ALA A 18 -12.75 -6.38 18.48
C ALA A 18 -12.02 -7.33 17.52
N ASN A 19 -12.24 -7.18 16.21
CA ASN A 19 -11.39 -7.83 15.22
C ASN A 19 -9.98 -7.26 15.40
N ALA A 20 -9.08 -8.03 15.98
CA ALA A 20 -7.66 -7.70 16.00
C ALA A 20 -7.19 -7.64 14.53
N GLN A 21 -6.83 -6.45 14.05
CA GLN A 21 -6.28 -6.29 12.72
C GLN A 21 -4.91 -6.97 12.66
N VAL A 22 -4.75 -7.89 11.74
CA VAL A 22 -3.51 -8.63 11.51
C VAL A 22 -2.63 -7.82 10.55
N VAL A 23 -1.33 -7.78 10.81
CA VAL A 23 -0.35 -7.28 9.84
C VAL A 23 -0.07 -8.40 8.84
N GLY A 24 -0.27 -8.14 7.55
CA GLY A 24 -0.13 -9.16 6.52
C GLY A 24 -0.34 -8.59 5.12
N THR A 25 -0.52 -9.48 4.14
CA THR A 25 -0.62 -9.12 2.72
C THR A 25 -1.95 -9.50 2.08
N GLU A 26 -2.93 -9.91 2.89
CA GLU A 26 -4.26 -10.21 2.39
C GLU A 26 -5.17 -8.97 2.44
N ILE A 27 -6.24 -8.99 1.66
CA ILE A 27 -7.24 -7.91 1.70
C ILE A 27 -7.89 -7.93 3.08
N GLY A 28 -7.87 -6.78 3.76
CA GLY A 28 -8.34 -6.61 5.13
C GLY A 28 -7.23 -6.56 6.17
N ASP A 29 -6.01 -6.98 5.83
CA ASP A 29 -4.85 -6.87 6.71
C ASP A 29 -4.32 -5.42 6.77
N ILE A 30 -3.61 -5.10 7.84
CA ILE A 30 -2.75 -3.92 7.89
C ILE A 30 -1.51 -4.20 7.03
N ALA A 31 -1.24 -3.34 6.05
CA ALA A 31 -0.04 -3.45 5.23
C ALA A 31 1.22 -3.45 6.11
N PRO A 32 2.18 -4.38 5.91
CA PRO A 32 3.45 -4.36 6.61
C PRO A 32 4.16 -3.01 6.44
N GLU A 33 4.87 -2.57 7.48
CA GLU A 33 5.62 -1.31 7.40
C GLU A 33 6.78 -1.42 6.40
N ILE A 34 7.00 -0.35 5.66
CA ILE A 34 8.17 -0.15 4.81
C ILE A 34 8.83 1.15 5.27
N ASP A 35 10.06 1.09 5.71
CA ASP A 35 10.85 2.26 6.07
C ASP A 35 12.20 2.18 5.34
N LEU A 36 12.25 2.73 4.14
CA LEU A 36 13.39 2.64 3.24
C LEU A 36 13.87 4.02 2.76
N PRO A 37 15.16 4.15 2.40
CA PRO A 37 15.70 5.41 1.92
C PRO A 37 15.15 5.79 0.53
N ASN A 38 14.82 7.07 0.39
CA ASN A 38 14.51 7.71 -0.89
C ASN A 38 15.80 7.98 -1.71
N THR A 39 15.66 8.65 -2.85
CA THR A 39 16.80 8.98 -3.73
C THR A 39 17.84 9.90 -3.07
N LYS A 40 17.47 10.64 -2.00
CA LYS A 40 18.37 11.49 -1.22
C LYS A 40 19.04 10.76 -0.06
N GLY A 41 18.60 9.53 0.26
CA GLY A 41 19.08 8.74 1.39
C GLY A 41 18.30 8.96 2.69
N GLU A 42 17.17 9.64 2.64
CA GLU A 42 16.26 9.86 3.76
C GLU A 42 15.25 8.71 3.83
N ASN A 43 15.12 8.09 4.98
CA ASN A 43 14.09 7.06 5.18
C ASN A 43 12.70 7.67 5.16
N ILE A 44 11.80 7.04 4.42
CA ILE A 44 10.40 7.42 4.33
C ILE A 44 9.55 6.22 4.71
N ALA A 45 8.88 6.31 5.85
CA ALA A 45 7.99 5.27 6.33
C ALA A 45 6.66 5.25 5.55
N LEU A 46 6.15 4.06 5.20
CA LEU A 46 4.83 3.92 4.57
C LEU A 46 3.72 4.50 5.46
N THR A 47 3.84 4.33 6.78
CA THR A 47 2.89 4.90 7.75
C THR A 47 2.82 6.42 7.72
N SER A 48 3.85 7.13 7.20
CA SER A 48 3.82 8.59 7.03
C SER A 48 2.75 9.06 6.02
N LEU A 49 2.23 8.15 5.19
CA LEU A 49 1.20 8.43 4.19
C LEU A 49 -0.23 8.11 4.68
N ARG A 50 -0.40 7.77 5.95
CA ARG A 50 -1.73 7.57 6.53
C ARG A 50 -2.61 8.81 6.33
N GLY A 51 -3.90 8.59 6.13
CA GLY A 51 -4.87 9.66 5.84
C GLY A 51 -5.23 9.79 4.37
N SER A 52 -4.43 9.25 3.45
CA SER A 52 -4.72 9.18 2.00
C SER A 52 -4.89 7.73 1.53
N LEU A 53 -5.42 7.54 0.32
CA LEU A 53 -5.33 6.28 -0.41
C LEU A 53 -3.89 6.13 -0.90
N VAL A 54 -3.25 4.99 -0.64
CA VAL A 54 -1.86 4.75 -1.02
C VAL A 54 -1.77 3.55 -1.97
N LEU A 55 -1.15 3.76 -3.11
CA LEU A 55 -0.73 2.67 -3.99
C LEU A 55 0.74 2.35 -3.68
N VAL A 56 0.98 1.22 -3.01
CA VAL A 56 2.31 0.65 -2.84
C VAL A 56 2.65 -0.13 -4.10
N ASP A 57 3.63 0.33 -4.86
CA ASP A 57 4.00 -0.21 -6.17
C ASP A 57 5.43 -0.76 -6.13
N PHE A 58 5.57 -2.08 -6.22
CA PHE A 58 6.87 -2.76 -6.33
C PHE A 58 7.29 -2.84 -7.79
N TRP A 59 8.38 -2.20 -8.12
CA TRP A 59 8.86 -2.04 -9.49
C TRP A 59 10.38 -2.12 -9.61
N ALA A 60 10.93 -1.99 -10.82
CA ALA A 60 12.35 -1.82 -11.03
C ALA A 60 12.63 -1.15 -12.39
N SER A 61 13.81 -0.53 -12.53
CA SER A 61 14.24 0.11 -13.78
C SER A 61 14.38 -0.87 -14.95
N TRP A 62 14.64 -2.14 -14.67
CA TRP A 62 14.75 -3.23 -15.64
C TRP A 62 13.43 -3.96 -15.90
N CYS A 63 12.35 -3.62 -15.18
CA CYS A 63 11.04 -4.28 -15.32
C CYS A 63 10.23 -3.65 -16.47
N GLY A 64 10.22 -4.29 -17.63
CA GLY A 64 9.48 -3.80 -18.81
C GLY A 64 7.98 -3.57 -18.57
N PRO A 65 7.23 -4.52 -17.98
CA PRO A 65 5.82 -4.31 -17.64
C PRO A 65 5.59 -3.15 -16.66
N CYS A 66 6.45 -2.98 -15.64
CA CYS A 66 6.36 -1.86 -14.70
C CYS A 66 6.46 -0.51 -15.41
N ILE A 67 7.46 -0.38 -16.32
CA ILE A 67 7.67 0.85 -17.11
C ILE A 67 6.46 1.16 -18.00
N LYS A 68 5.82 0.13 -18.56
CA LYS A 68 4.62 0.29 -19.39
C LYS A 68 3.40 0.77 -18.59
N GLU A 69 3.33 0.51 -17.31
CA GLU A 69 2.23 0.93 -16.43
C GLU A 69 2.39 2.36 -15.92
N GLN A 70 3.61 2.88 -15.82
CA GLN A 70 3.90 4.23 -15.31
C GLN A 70 3.05 5.37 -15.90
N PRO A 71 2.75 5.42 -17.21
CA PRO A 71 1.87 6.45 -17.76
C PRO A 71 0.46 6.45 -17.15
N LEU A 72 -0.08 5.26 -16.84
CA LEU A 72 -1.37 5.15 -16.14
C LEU A 72 -1.26 5.67 -14.69
N LEU A 73 -0.20 5.28 -13.98
CA LEU A 73 0.02 5.76 -12.62
C LEU A 73 0.18 7.29 -12.58
N LEU A 74 0.89 7.89 -13.55
CA LEU A 74 1.01 9.35 -13.69
C LEU A 74 -0.35 10.01 -13.93
N LYS A 75 -1.18 9.43 -14.81
CA LYS A 75 -2.54 9.91 -15.06
C LYS A 75 -3.36 9.94 -13.77
N LEU A 76 -3.36 8.83 -13.01
CA LEU A 76 -4.13 8.68 -11.78
C LEU A 76 -3.62 9.62 -10.68
N HIS A 77 -2.31 9.69 -10.47
CA HIS A 77 -1.70 10.61 -9.51
C HIS A 77 -2.06 12.07 -9.79
N ASN A 78 -2.03 12.48 -11.06
CA ASN A 78 -2.38 13.86 -11.46
C ASN A 78 -3.89 14.14 -11.38
N ALA A 79 -4.74 13.10 -11.55
CA ALA A 79 -6.19 13.25 -11.43
C ALA A 79 -6.65 13.39 -9.97
N TYR A 80 -5.91 12.84 -9.03
CA TYR A 80 -6.28 12.81 -7.61
C TYR A 80 -5.15 13.33 -6.70
N PRO A 81 -4.66 14.56 -6.91
CA PRO A 81 -3.65 15.14 -6.05
C PRO A 81 -4.16 15.18 -4.60
N GLU A 82 -3.29 14.91 -3.64
CA GLU A 82 -3.59 14.84 -2.20
C GLU A 82 -4.54 13.72 -1.75
N LYS A 83 -5.30 13.09 -2.66
CA LYS A 83 -6.18 11.95 -2.33
C LYS A 83 -5.51 10.60 -2.60
N LEU A 84 -4.64 10.53 -3.63
CA LEU A 84 -3.88 9.34 -4.02
C LEU A 84 -2.39 9.60 -3.89
N SER A 85 -1.77 8.86 -3.00
CA SER A 85 -0.30 8.78 -2.90
C SER A 85 0.19 7.53 -3.61
N VAL A 86 1.27 7.63 -4.38
CA VAL A 86 2.00 6.49 -4.89
C VAL A 86 3.28 6.34 -4.09
N TYR A 87 3.54 5.14 -3.60
CA TYR A 87 4.75 4.79 -2.85
C TYR A 87 5.49 3.68 -3.62
N GLY A 88 6.45 4.09 -4.46
CA GLY A 88 7.20 3.19 -5.33
C GLY A 88 8.35 2.54 -4.57
N VAL A 89 8.36 1.22 -4.49
CA VAL A 89 9.42 0.42 -3.86
C VAL A 89 10.23 -0.24 -4.96
N SER A 90 11.48 0.23 -5.15
CA SER A 90 12.32 -0.27 -6.24
C SER A 90 13.14 -1.48 -5.82
N MET A 91 13.13 -2.49 -6.66
CA MET A 91 13.93 -3.72 -6.56
C MET A 91 15.27 -3.62 -7.32
N ASP A 92 15.75 -2.41 -7.57
CA ASP A 92 17.05 -2.18 -8.21
C ASP A 92 18.22 -2.50 -7.28
N THR A 93 19.39 -2.80 -7.88
CA THR A 93 20.66 -2.96 -7.14
C THR A 93 21.61 -1.80 -7.33
N LYS A 94 21.32 -0.91 -8.31
CA LYS A 94 22.21 0.18 -8.69
C LYS A 94 21.46 1.51 -8.66
N LYS A 95 21.81 2.36 -7.69
CA LYS A 95 21.21 3.68 -7.52
C LYS A 95 21.18 4.51 -8.81
N PRO A 96 22.25 4.58 -9.64
CA PRO A 96 22.22 5.36 -10.88
C PRO A 96 21.15 4.90 -11.88
N LEU A 97 20.91 3.60 -12.01
CA LEU A 97 19.88 3.07 -12.92
C LEU A 97 18.48 3.40 -12.41
N TRP A 98 18.23 3.20 -11.13
CA TRP A 98 17.00 3.55 -10.46
C TRP A 98 16.65 5.03 -10.61
N THR A 99 17.60 5.93 -10.24
CA THR A 99 17.37 7.38 -10.32
C THR A 99 17.21 7.86 -11.76
N ALA A 100 17.95 7.28 -12.73
CA ALA A 100 17.78 7.57 -14.14
C ALA A 100 16.39 7.17 -14.67
N ALA A 101 15.86 6.02 -14.22
CA ALA A 101 14.52 5.58 -14.59
C ALA A 101 13.44 6.52 -14.04
N ILE A 102 13.54 6.93 -12.77
CA ILE A 102 12.65 7.94 -12.15
C ILE A 102 12.67 9.25 -12.95
N ALA A 103 13.86 9.76 -13.26
CA ALA A 103 14.00 11.01 -13.99
C ALA A 103 13.46 10.91 -15.44
N LYS A 104 13.75 9.80 -16.14
CA LYS A 104 13.26 9.55 -17.49
C LYS A 104 11.74 9.51 -17.57
N ALA A 105 11.11 8.83 -16.63
CA ALA A 105 9.66 8.70 -16.56
C ALA A 105 8.98 9.89 -15.84
N LYS A 106 9.76 10.82 -15.27
CA LYS A 106 9.28 11.98 -14.49
C LYS A 106 8.32 11.60 -13.39
N LEU A 107 8.67 10.55 -12.62
CA LEU A 107 7.82 10.07 -11.54
C LEU A 107 7.82 11.09 -10.38
N PRO A 108 6.68 11.72 -10.04
CA PRO A 108 6.64 12.82 -9.06
C PRO A 108 6.50 12.34 -7.61
N TRP A 109 6.19 11.07 -7.42
CA TRP A 109 5.87 10.48 -6.12
C TRP A 109 7.09 9.94 -5.38
N ILE A 110 6.86 9.50 -4.14
CA ILE A 110 7.88 8.89 -3.29
C ILE A 110 8.38 7.60 -3.93
N ASN A 111 9.70 7.51 -4.09
CA ASN A 111 10.39 6.30 -4.53
C ASN A 111 11.47 5.94 -3.52
N VAL A 112 11.42 4.72 -3.01
CA VAL A 112 12.36 4.18 -2.01
C VAL A 112 13.01 2.90 -2.48
N SER A 113 14.21 2.61 -1.97
CA SER A 113 14.93 1.37 -2.25
C SER A 113 16.11 1.21 -1.28
N ASP A 114 16.32 -0.01 -0.78
CA ASP A 114 17.56 -0.39 -0.07
C ASP A 114 18.63 -0.95 -1.01
N LEU A 115 18.34 -1.03 -2.31
CA LEU A 115 19.20 -1.55 -3.37
C LEU A 115 19.65 -3.00 -3.17
N LYS A 116 18.88 -3.78 -2.39
CA LYS A 116 19.21 -5.17 -2.05
C LYS A 116 18.51 -6.21 -2.94
N TYR A 117 17.73 -5.77 -3.94
CA TYR A 117 17.07 -6.71 -4.85
C TYR A 117 16.17 -7.69 -4.07
N TRP A 118 16.22 -8.99 -4.43
CA TRP A 118 15.44 -10.04 -3.77
C TRP A 118 15.93 -10.41 -2.36
N THR A 119 17.01 -9.79 -1.86
CA THR A 119 17.48 -9.97 -0.46
C THR A 119 16.98 -8.87 0.48
N SER A 120 16.20 -7.91 -0.05
CA SER A 120 15.53 -6.90 0.77
C SER A 120 14.51 -7.54 1.71
N PRO A 121 14.41 -7.10 2.97
CA PRO A 121 13.40 -7.59 3.92
C PRO A 121 11.96 -7.47 3.39
N VAL A 122 11.66 -6.42 2.60
CA VAL A 122 10.33 -6.22 2.01
C VAL A 122 9.87 -7.37 1.10
N VAL A 123 10.82 -8.18 0.58
CA VAL A 123 10.50 -9.37 -0.21
C VAL A 123 9.77 -10.40 0.63
N GLY A 124 10.25 -10.65 1.85
CA GLY A 124 9.59 -11.54 2.81
C GLY A 124 8.29 -10.95 3.35
N ASP A 125 8.34 -9.69 3.78
CA ASP A 125 7.21 -9.00 4.41
C ASP A 125 5.99 -8.90 3.47
N TYR A 126 6.22 -8.70 2.17
CA TYR A 126 5.18 -8.59 1.14
C TYR A 126 5.02 -9.86 0.29
N MET A 127 5.72 -10.94 0.64
CA MET A 127 5.69 -12.22 -0.08
C MET A 127 5.96 -12.05 -1.60
N LEU A 128 6.90 -11.13 -1.94
CA LEU A 128 7.21 -10.80 -3.33
C LEU A 128 7.81 -12.00 -4.07
N GLN A 129 7.23 -12.34 -5.21
CA GLN A 129 7.74 -13.38 -6.11
C GLN A 129 8.19 -12.79 -7.46
N SER A 130 7.62 -11.66 -7.85
CA SER A 130 7.92 -10.96 -9.10
C SER A 130 7.51 -9.50 -9.01
N VAL A 131 7.96 -8.68 -9.97
CA VAL A 131 7.48 -7.33 -10.23
C VAL A 131 6.90 -7.26 -11.65
N PRO A 132 5.85 -6.45 -11.90
CA PRO A 132 5.17 -5.57 -10.95
C PRO A 132 4.31 -6.34 -9.95
N LEU A 133 4.21 -5.81 -8.75
CA LEU A 133 3.23 -6.20 -7.74
C LEU A 133 2.77 -4.93 -7.04
N ASN A 134 1.48 -4.80 -6.76
CA ASN A 134 0.98 -3.63 -6.05
C ASN A 134 -0.04 -3.98 -4.96
N PHE A 135 -0.15 -3.06 -4.02
CA PHE A 135 -1.16 -3.09 -2.96
C PHE A 135 -1.82 -1.72 -2.87
N LEU A 136 -3.14 -1.70 -2.91
CA LEU A 136 -3.91 -0.48 -2.66
C LEU A 136 -4.31 -0.47 -1.18
N VAL A 137 -3.87 0.55 -0.47
CA VAL A 137 -3.97 0.67 0.98
C VAL A 137 -4.84 1.88 1.31
N ASP A 138 -5.84 1.71 2.17
CA ASP A 138 -6.73 2.78 2.57
C ASP A 138 -6.05 3.77 3.55
N LYS A 139 -6.77 4.82 3.94
CA LYS A 139 -6.28 5.86 4.86
C LYS A 139 -5.88 5.35 6.25
N ASN A 140 -6.38 4.18 6.65
CA ASN A 140 -6.07 3.54 7.93
C ASN A 140 -4.90 2.56 7.80
N GLY A 141 -4.49 2.25 6.57
CA GLY A 141 -3.44 1.31 6.23
C GLY A 141 -3.89 -0.10 5.99
N ILE A 142 -5.17 -0.28 5.72
CA ILE A 142 -5.74 -1.57 5.39
C ILE A 142 -5.59 -1.82 3.89
N ILE A 143 -5.13 -3.01 3.52
CA ILE A 143 -5.08 -3.46 2.14
C ILE A 143 -6.51 -3.67 1.63
N ILE A 144 -6.90 -2.95 0.59
CA ILE A 144 -8.24 -3.01 -0.01
C ILE A 144 -8.24 -3.58 -1.44
N ALA A 145 -7.06 -3.74 -2.02
CA ALA A 145 -6.82 -4.49 -3.25
C ALA A 145 -5.35 -4.85 -3.36
N LYS A 146 -5.03 -5.92 -4.10
CA LYS A 146 -3.66 -6.33 -4.38
C LYS A 146 -3.54 -6.87 -5.79
N ASN A 147 -2.36 -6.69 -6.40
CA ASN A 147 -2.01 -7.23 -7.72
C ASN A 147 -3.04 -6.90 -8.80
N ILE A 148 -3.49 -5.65 -8.85
CA ILE A 148 -4.42 -5.14 -9.86
C ILE A 148 -3.71 -4.14 -10.78
N HIS A 149 -3.91 -4.27 -12.10
CA HIS A 149 -3.16 -3.56 -13.12
C HIS A 149 -4.06 -2.97 -14.20
N GLY A 150 -3.53 -2.00 -14.96
CA GLY A 150 -4.20 -1.43 -16.12
C GLY A 150 -5.59 -0.88 -15.79
N LYS A 151 -6.59 -1.26 -16.60
CA LYS A 151 -7.96 -0.76 -16.43
C LYS A 151 -8.59 -1.15 -15.08
N ALA A 152 -8.29 -2.32 -14.55
CA ALA A 152 -8.83 -2.75 -13.26
C ALA A 152 -8.33 -1.86 -12.11
N LEU A 153 -7.06 -1.45 -12.15
CA LEU A 153 -6.49 -0.49 -11.19
C LEU A 153 -7.15 0.89 -11.35
N GLU A 154 -7.29 1.36 -12.60
CA GLU A 154 -7.94 2.65 -12.90
C GLU A 154 -9.39 2.68 -12.37
N ASP A 155 -10.18 1.66 -12.69
CA ASP A 155 -11.57 1.58 -12.27
C ASP A 155 -11.70 1.51 -10.75
N LYS A 156 -10.83 0.74 -10.08
CA LYS A 156 -10.82 0.64 -8.63
C LYS A 156 -10.52 1.97 -7.96
N ILE A 157 -9.48 2.68 -8.40
CA ILE A 157 -9.12 3.99 -7.84
C ILE A 157 -10.22 5.02 -8.11
N ASN A 158 -10.76 5.07 -9.33
CA ASN A 158 -11.85 5.97 -9.68
C ASN A 158 -13.08 5.73 -8.81
N SER A 159 -13.43 4.47 -8.54
CA SER A 159 -14.60 4.13 -7.69
C SER A 159 -14.45 4.55 -6.23
N LEU A 160 -13.22 4.80 -5.77
CA LEU A 160 -12.92 5.17 -4.39
C LEU A 160 -12.76 6.69 -4.19
N LEU A 161 -12.39 7.42 -5.26
CA LEU A 161 -11.99 8.83 -5.17
C LEU A 161 -12.89 9.81 -5.92
N GLN A 162 -13.83 9.32 -6.71
CA GLN A 162 -14.87 10.13 -7.40
C GLN A 162 -15.94 10.63 -6.47
#